data_0bba0051c2dc86aec899b88422aa6be8
#
_entry.id   0bba0051c2dc86aec899b88422aa6be8
#
_cell.length_a   1.000
_cell.length_b   1.000
_cell.length_c   1.000
_cell.angle_alpha   90.00
_cell.angle_beta   90.00
_cell.angle_gamma   90.00
#
_symmetry.space_group_name_H-M   'P 1'
#
loop_
_entity.id
_entity.type
_entity.pdbx_description
1 polymer ?
#
loop_
_entity_poly.entity_id
_entity_poly.type
_entity_poly.pdbx_seq_one_letter_code
_entity_poly.pdbx_strand_id
1 'polypeptide(L)'
;MDLRVLRYFLTVAREQSFTKAAEQLNITQPTLSRQLAALEEELGAKLFNRGGHQITLTNEGLLLKRRALEIVDLEDKIVSEFKENNDSIEGKITIGCGEFLAVESLAKICKNYREKYPLVQFAIHTGTADNVLEMMNKGLVDIGLFLEPVNTQGLDYIRMPENDHWVVTMRPDDPLAEKEVITKNDLLDVPLILPERMNVQSELANWFGKDFGKLHIAFTSNLGTNAGVMALYGLGYPISIEGAAGYWRNDLVVQKRLFPELKTSTVIAWRRNIPYSPAVSRFIEELN
;
A
#
# COMPACT_ATOMS: atom_id res chain seq x y z
N MET A 1 -14.91 -21.32 -15.56
CA MET A 1 -13.53 -20.82 -15.25
C MET A 1 -13.04 -21.52 -13.98
N ASP A 2 -11.88 -22.18 -14.02
CA ASP A 2 -11.26 -22.95 -12.91
C ASP A 2 -10.12 -22.15 -12.31
N LEU A 3 -9.98 -22.11 -10.99
CA LEU A 3 -8.90 -21.40 -10.28
C LEU A 3 -7.51 -21.89 -10.71
N ARG A 4 -7.36 -23.18 -10.97
CA ARG A 4 -6.14 -23.76 -11.52
C ARG A 4 -5.78 -23.13 -12.87
N VAL A 5 -6.76 -22.88 -13.74
CA VAL A 5 -6.51 -22.26 -15.05
C VAL A 5 -6.14 -20.79 -14.91
N LEU A 6 -6.66 -20.08 -13.90
CA LEU A 6 -6.19 -18.73 -13.57
C LEU A 6 -4.74 -18.72 -13.12
N ARG A 7 -4.30 -19.69 -12.30
CA ARG A 7 -2.89 -19.86 -11.93
C ARG A 7 -2.02 -20.11 -13.15
N TYR A 8 -2.48 -20.96 -14.09
CA TYR A 8 -1.80 -21.18 -15.36
C TYR A 8 -1.63 -19.88 -16.17
N PHE A 9 -2.71 -19.12 -16.30
CA PHE A 9 -2.71 -17.84 -16.98
C PHE A 9 -1.70 -16.86 -16.34
N LEU A 10 -1.70 -16.72 -15.02
CA LEU A 10 -0.77 -15.84 -14.30
C LEU A 10 0.68 -16.29 -14.47
N THR A 11 0.93 -17.59 -14.48
CA THR A 11 2.28 -18.14 -14.71
C THR A 11 2.79 -17.81 -16.12
N VAL A 12 1.97 -18.00 -17.17
CA VAL A 12 2.35 -17.62 -18.54
C VAL A 12 2.56 -16.11 -18.66
N ALA A 13 1.71 -15.31 -18.00
CA ALA A 13 1.86 -13.84 -18.00
C ALA A 13 3.15 -13.36 -17.32
N ARG A 14 3.66 -14.10 -16.33
CA ARG A 14 4.92 -13.83 -15.64
C ARG A 14 6.12 -14.29 -16.47
N GLU A 15 6.11 -15.54 -16.94
CA GLU A 15 7.23 -16.16 -17.64
C GLU A 15 7.34 -15.64 -19.11
N GLN A 16 6.32 -15.01 -19.66
CA GLN A 16 6.22 -14.56 -21.05
C GLN A 16 6.56 -15.68 -22.07
N SER A 17 6.37 -16.93 -21.66
CA SER A 17 6.71 -18.14 -22.41
C SER A 17 5.84 -19.32 -21.97
N PHE A 18 5.11 -19.93 -22.92
CA PHE A 18 4.31 -21.13 -22.62
C PHE A 18 5.20 -22.33 -22.22
N THR A 19 6.40 -22.45 -22.80
CA THR A 19 7.32 -23.56 -22.48
C THR A 19 7.84 -23.44 -21.05
N LYS A 20 8.40 -22.28 -20.67
CA LYS A 20 8.88 -22.03 -19.32
C LYS A 20 7.78 -22.15 -18.27
N ALA A 21 6.59 -21.61 -18.57
CA ALA A 21 5.44 -21.72 -17.68
C ALA A 21 4.99 -23.19 -17.50
N ALA A 22 4.98 -23.99 -18.56
CA ALA A 22 4.62 -25.41 -18.49
C ALA A 22 5.63 -26.21 -17.65
N GLU A 23 6.93 -25.95 -17.82
CA GLU A 23 8.00 -26.55 -16.99
C GLU A 23 7.80 -26.21 -15.51
N GLN A 24 7.56 -24.96 -15.17
CA GLN A 24 7.32 -24.53 -13.79
C GLN A 24 6.05 -25.13 -13.18
N LEU A 25 5.01 -25.32 -13.99
CA LEU A 25 3.74 -25.93 -13.58
C LEU A 25 3.77 -27.46 -13.57
N ASN A 26 4.89 -28.08 -13.97
CA ASN A 26 5.05 -29.53 -14.12
C ASN A 26 3.98 -30.17 -15.01
N ILE A 27 3.63 -29.49 -16.11
CA ILE A 27 2.69 -29.98 -17.14
C ILE A 27 3.30 -29.83 -18.53
N THR A 28 2.70 -30.49 -19.52
CA THR A 28 3.15 -30.34 -20.91
C THR A 28 2.66 -29.03 -21.51
N GLN A 29 3.49 -28.40 -22.36
CA GLN A 29 3.12 -27.17 -23.06
C GLN A 29 1.82 -27.30 -23.89
N PRO A 30 1.54 -28.41 -24.62
CA PRO A 30 0.26 -28.57 -25.30
C PRO A 30 -0.94 -28.58 -24.36
N THR A 31 -0.79 -29.16 -23.15
CA THR A 31 -1.85 -29.15 -22.12
C THR A 31 -2.11 -27.72 -21.64
N LEU A 32 -1.06 -26.97 -21.30
CA LEU A 32 -1.17 -25.58 -20.89
C LEU A 32 -1.85 -24.72 -21.97
N SER A 33 -1.37 -24.84 -23.21
CA SER A 33 -1.91 -24.09 -24.35
C SER A 33 -3.40 -24.38 -24.59
N ARG A 34 -3.82 -25.66 -24.49
CA ARG A 34 -5.22 -26.05 -24.64
C ARG A 34 -6.10 -25.50 -23.52
N GLN A 35 -5.64 -25.54 -22.27
CA GLN A 35 -6.41 -25.00 -21.13
C GLN A 35 -6.58 -23.48 -21.25
N LEU A 36 -5.56 -22.76 -21.67
CA LEU A 36 -5.65 -21.31 -21.87
C LEU A 36 -6.45 -20.93 -23.12
N ALA A 37 -6.41 -21.76 -24.18
CA ALA A 37 -7.30 -21.55 -25.34
C ALA A 37 -8.78 -21.73 -24.96
N ALA A 38 -9.10 -22.73 -24.13
CA ALA A 38 -10.45 -22.91 -23.60
C ALA A 38 -10.89 -21.74 -22.70
N LEU A 39 -9.98 -21.18 -21.90
CA LEU A 39 -10.29 -19.97 -21.13
C LEU A 39 -10.55 -18.76 -22.04
N GLU A 40 -9.76 -18.57 -23.09
CA GLU A 40 -10.00 -17.52 -24.11
C GLU A 40 -11.36 -17.67 -24.79
N GLU A 41 -11.75 -18.90 -25.11
CA GLU A 41 -13.05 -19.22 -25.71
C GLU A 41 -14.21 -18.95 -24.72
N GLU A 42 -14.08 -19.39 -23.46
CA GLU A 42 -15.07 -19.13 -22.41
C GLU A 42 -15.29 -17.63 -22.17
N LEU A 43 -14.21 -16.83 -22.20
CA LEU A 43 -14.27 -15.38 -22.01
C LEU A 43 -14.62 -14.61 -23.30
N GLY A 44 -14.62 -15.27 -24.44
CA GLY A 44 -14.85 -14.64 -25.75
C GLY A 44 -13.77 -13.62 -26.14
N ALA A 45 -12.56 -13.74 -25.59
CA ALA A 45 -11.50 -12.74 -25.75
C ALA A 45 -10.12 -13.40 -25.85
N LYS A 46 -9.22 -12.84 -26.68
CA LYS A 46 -7.82 -13.21 -26.67
C LYS A 46 -7.10 -12.54 -25.50
N LEU A 47 -6.34 -13.33 -24.76
CA LEU A 47 -5.62 -12.88 -23.57
C LEU A 47 -4.13 -12.63 -23.86
N PHE A 48 -3.60 -13.27 -24.92
CA PHE A 48 -2.19 -13.19 -25.29
C PHE A 48 -2.01 -12.79 -26.75
N ASN A 49 -1.03 -11.93 -27.00
CA ASN A 49 -0.49 -11.64 -28.32
C ASN A 49 0.61 -12.69 -28.61
N ARG A 50 0.46 -13.44 -29.70
CA ARG A 50 1.34 -14.59 -30.08
C ARG A 50 2.27 -14.27 -31.26
N GLY A 51 2.48 -13.01 -31.62
CA GLY A 51 3.16 -12.61 -32.85
C GLY A 51 4.60 -12.11 -32.73
N GLY A 52 5.32 -12.33 -31.61
CA GLY A 52 6.67 -11.80 -31.39
C GLY A 52 7.61 -12.78 -30.69
N HIS A 53 8.87 -12.34 -30.44
CA HIS A 53 9.86 -13.10 -29.66
C HIS A 53 9.43 -13.40 -28.21
N GLN A 54 8.51 -12.62 -27.68
CA GLN A 54 7.96 -12.79 -26.34
C GLN A 54 6.42 -12.72 -26.39
N ILE A 55 5.79 -13.46 -25.47
CA ILE A 55 4.35 -13.44 -25.30
C ILE A 55 3.98 -12.23 -24.43
N THR A 56 3.09 -11.39 -24.93
CA THR A 56 2.56 -10.24 -24.18
C THR A 56 1.06 -10.39 -23.95
N LEU A 57 0.54 -9.69 -22.95
CA LEU A 57 -0.90 -9.65 -22.69
C LEU A 57 -1.61 -8.68 -23.64
N THR A 58 -2.85 -9.01 -24.01
CA THR A 58 -3.79 -8.05 -24.61
C THR A 58 -4.35 -7.13 -23.52
N ASN A 59 -5.20 -6.17 -23.88
CA ASN A 59 -5.92 -5.33 -22.92
C ASN A 59 -6.85 -6.19 -22.03
N GLU A 60 -7.52 -7.18 -22.63
CA GLU A 60 -8.36 -8.15 -21.94
C GLU A 60 -7.52 -9.04 -21.02
N GLY A 61 -6.32 -9.45 -21.46
CA GLY A 61 -5.36 -10.17 -20.65
C GLY A 61 -4.85 -9.34 -19.45
N LEU A 62 -4.62 -8.05 -19.62
CA LEU A 62 -4.27 -7.16 -18.51
C LEU A 62 -5.40 -7.01 -17.50
N LEU A 63 -6.65 -6.90 -17.98
CA LEU A 63 -7.84 -6.88 -17.14
C LEU A 63 -7.97 -8.18 -16.34
N LEU A 64 -7.86 -9.32 -17.02
CA LEU A 64 -7.95 -10.62 -16.38
C LEU A 64 -6.80 -10.80 -15.36
N LYS A 65 -5.57 -10.39 -15.68
CA LYS A 65 -4.43 -10.49 -14.76
C LYS A 65 -4.71 -9.82 -13.42
N ARG A 66 -5.26 -8.61 -13.45
CA ARG A 66 -5.62 -7.89 -12.22
C ARG A 66 -6.64 -8.67 -11.39
N ARG A 67 -7.70 -9.15 -12.02
CA ARG A 67 -8.76 -9.91 -11.33
C ARG A 67 -8.32 -11.31 -10.89
N ALA A 68 -7.51 -11.98 -11.71
CA ALA A 68 -6.98 -13.29 -11.38
C ALA A 68 -6.05 -13.25 -10.15
N LEU A 69 -5.24 -12.20 -10.00
CA LEU A 69 -4.41 -12.01 -8.80
C LEU A 69 -5.29 -11.88 -7.56
N GLU A 70 -6.33 -11.02 -7.59
CA GLU A 70 -7.27 -10.84 -6.47
C GLU A 70 -7.94 -12.17 -6.07
N ILE A 71 -8.38 -12.96 -7.05
CA ILE A 71 -9.07 -14.25 -6.82
C ILE A 71 -8.12 -15.31 -6.25
N VAL A 72 -6.91 -15.42 -6.80
CA VAL A 72 -5.91 -16.41 -6.36
C VAL A 72 -5.41 -16.07 -4.95
N ASP A 73 -5.16 -14.79 -4.66
CA ASP A 73 -4.78 -14.35 -3.31
C ASP A 73 -5.89 -14.67 -2.28
N LEU A 74 -7.16 -14.50 -2.65
CA LEU A 74 -8.28 -14.85 -1.78
C LEU A 74 -8.41 -16.38 -1.59
N GLU A 75 -8.20 -17.19 -2.66
CA GLU A 75 -8.16 -18.65 -2.54
C GLU A 75 -7.05 -19.11 -1.60
N ASP A 76 -5.83 -18.58 -1.77
CA ASP A 76 -4.69 -18.92 -0.90
C ASP A 76 -5.00 -18.59 0.56
N LYS A 77 -5.67 -17.46 0.80
CA LYS A 77 -6.10 -17.04 2.12
C LYS A 77 -7.13 -18.01 2.73
N ILE A 78 -8.18 -18.37 1.97
CA ILE A 78 -9.18 -19.36 2.40
C ILE A 78 -8.49 -20.68 2.78
N VAL A 79 -7.60 -21.18 1.91
CA VAL A 79 -6.89 -22.44 2.17
C VAL A 79 -6.03 -22.34 3.44
N SER A 80 -5.39 -21.19 3.69
CA SER A 80 -4.60 -20.99 4.92
C SER A 80 -5.49 -20.96 6.17
N GLU A 81 -6.64 -20.27 6.10
CA GLU A 81 -7.58 -20.14 7.22
C GLU A 81 -8.15 -21.48 7.69
N PHE A 82 -8.29 -22.47 6.78
CA PHE A 82 -8.81 -23.80 7.11
C PHE A 82 -7.73 -24.87 7.39
N LYS A 83 -6.45 -24.56 7.14
CA LYS A 83 -5.34 -25.50 7.41
C LYS A 83 -4.85 -25.49 8.85
N GLU A 84 -5.31 -24.55 9.65
CA GLU A 84 -4.82 -24.36 11.02
C GLU A 84 -5.23 -25.50 11.92
N ASN A 85 -4.22 -26.25 12.38
CA ASN A 85 -4.38 -27.25 13.46
C ASN A 85 -4.54 -26.52 14.80
N ASN A 86 -5.45 -26.99 15.67
CA ASN A 86 -5.80 -26.40 16.96
C ASN A 86 -4.63 -26.24 17.96
N ASP A 87 -3.44 -26.78 17.69
CA ASP A 87 -2.31 -26.81 18.64
C ASP A 87 -1.21 -25.77 18.33
N SER A 88 -1.20 -25.12 17.16
CA SER A 88 -0.21 -24.08 16.84
C SER A 88 -0.83 -22.94 16.06
N ILE A 89 -0.57 -21.69 16.51
CA ILE A 89 -0.97 -20.50 15.74
C ILE A 89 0.02 -20.33 14.60
N GLU A 90 -0.50 -20.49 13.38
CA GLU A 90 0.25 -20.34 12.12
C GLU A 90 -0.60 -19.60 11.08
N GLY A 91 -0.02 -19.23 9.96
CA GLY A 91 -0.73 -18.60 8.86
C GLY A 91 -0.18 -17.21 8.52
N LYS A 92 -0.92 -16.47 7.69
CA LYS A 92 -0.50 -15.17 7.15
C LYS A 92 -1.42 -14.07 7.65
N ILE A 93 -0.84 -13.04 8.24
CA ILE A 93 -1.52 -11.79 8.60
C ILE A 93 -1.17 -10.73 7.56
N THR A 94 -2.17 -10.16 6.91
CA THR A 94 -1.97 -9.15 5.87
C THR A 94 -2.32 -7.77 6.41
N ILE A 95 -1.34 -6.86 6.40
CA ILE A 95 -1.48 -5.50 6.93
C ILE A 95 -1.32 -4.49 5.81
N GLY A 96 -2.29 -3.61 5.65
CA GLY A 96 -2.20 -2.46 4.74
C GLY A 96 -1.81 -1.20 5.51
N CYS A 97 -0.85 -0.43 5.01
CA CYS A 97 -0.42 0.82 5.66
C CYS A 97 0.10 1.85 4.66
N GLY A 98 0.13 3.11 5.07
CA GLY A 98 0.91 4.15 4.41
C GLY A 98 2.32 4.25 4.98
N GLU A 99 2.95 5.38 4.75
CA GLU A 99 4.31 5.72 5.22
C GLU A 99 4.17 6.66 6.43
N PHE A 100 4.18 6.11 7.67
CA PHE A 100 3.94 6.83 8.92
C PHE A 100 4.98 6.47 9.98
N LEU A 101 5.20 7.31 10.99
CA LEU A 101 6.03 6.98 12.14
C LEU A 101 5.49 5.75 12.89
N ALA A 102 4.19 5.59 12.97
CA ALA A 102 3.56 4.44 13.62
C ALA A 102 3.91 3.08 13.01
N VAL A 103 4.50 3.03 11.80
CA VAL A 103 5.04 1.78 11.22
C VAL A 103 6.18 1.19 12.06
N GLU A 104 6.95 2.01 12.77
CA GLU A 104 7.97 1.52 13.71
C GLU A 104 7.34 0.75 14.89
N SER A 105 6.26 1.28 15.46
CA SER A 105 5.54 0.59 16.52
C SER A 105 4.85 -0.66 16.01
N LEU A 106 4.26 -0.62 14.81
CA LEU A 106 3.74 -1.81 14.15
C LEU A 106 4.84 -2.87 13.98
N ALA A 107 6.04 -2.49 13.54
CA ALA A 107 7.14 -3.43 13.39
C ALA A 107 7.57 -4.09 14.71
N LYS A 108 7.57 -3.31 15.82
CA LYS A 108 7.84 -3.84 17.16
C LYS A 108 6.75 -4.84 17.60
N ILE A 109 5.48 -4.52 17.35
CA ILE A 109 4.34 -5.41 17.63
C ILE A 109 4.49 -6.71 16.83
N CYS A 110 4.74 -6.63 15.52
CA CYS A 110 4.94 -7.79 14.66
C CYS A 110 6.14 -8.64 15.10
N LYS A 111 7.24 -8.01 15.53
CA LYS A 111 8.41 -8.71 16.07
C LYS A 111 8.03 -9.51 17.33
N ASN A 112 7.42 -8.88 18.31
CA ASN A 112 7.02 -9.52 19.56
C ASN A 112 6.03 -10.67 19.30
N TYR A 113 5.11 -10.47 18.37
CA TYR A 113 4.15 -11.50 17.98
C TYR A 113 4.83 -12.72 17.35
N ARG A 114 5.79 -12.51 16.43
CA ARG A 114 6.56 -13.60 15.81
C ARG A 114 7.48 -14.35 16.77
N GLU A 115 7.95 -13.71 17.83
CA GLU A 115 8.70 -14.38 18.90
C GLU A 115 7.83 -15.39 19.64
N LYS A 116 6.53 -15.10 19.82
CA LYS A 116 5.55 -16.03 20.45
C LYS A 116 5.01 -17.06 19.45
N TYR A 117 4.81 -16.67 18.19
CA TYR A 117 4.19 -17.48 17.13
C TYR A 117 5.08 -17.53 15.88
N PRO A 118 6.16 -18.33 15.92
CA PRO A 118 7.20 -18.33 14.87
C PRO A 118 6.72 -18.75 13.47
N LEU A 119 5.59 -19.49 13.41
CA LEU A 119 5.01 -19.95 12.14
C LEU A 119 4.12 -18.91 11.45
N VAL A 120 3.86 -17.77 12.12
CA VAL A 120 3.08 -16.67 11.52
C VAL A 120 3.96 -15.86 10.59
N GLN A 121 3.40 -15.56 9.42
CA GLN A 121 3.98 -14.69 8.41
C GLN A 121 3.20 -13.39 8.32
N PHE A 122 3.90 -12.27 8.13
CA PHE A 122 3.28 -10.98 7.84
C PHE A 122 3.49 -10.60 6.38
N ALA A 123 2.42 -10.07 5.76
CA ALA A 123 2.50 -9.41 4.46
C ALA A 123 2.13 -7.94 4.63
N ILE A 124 2.99 -7.04 4.15
CA ILE A 124 2.76 -5.59 4.21
C ILE A 124 2.41 -5.09 2.82
N HIS A 125 1.26 -4.42 2.70
CA HIS A 125 0.82 -3.72 1.51
C HIS A 125 0.90 -2.21 1.75
N THR A 126 1.80 -1.53 1.06
CA THR A 126 1.92 -0.08 1.16
C THR A 126 1.00 0.59 0.16
N GLY A 127 0.16 1.51 0.64
CA GLY A 127 -0.79 2.22 -0.19
C GLY A 127 -1.49 3.37 0.52
N THR A 128 -2.36 4.07 -0.21
CA THR A 128 -3.22 5.09 0.39
C THR A 128 -4.30 4.45 1.26
N ALA A 129 -4.86 5.23 2.19
CA ALA A 129 -5.94 4.72 3.05
C ALA A 129 -7.14 4.19 2.21
N ASP A 130 -7.47 4.83 1.10
CA ASP A 130 -8.57 4.41 0.25
C ASP A 130 -8.30 3.06 -0.43
N ASN A 131 -7.05 2.84 -0.90
CA ASN A 131 -6.62 1.55 -1.44
C ASN A 131 -6.66 0.46 -0.36
N VAL A 132 -6.15 0.74 0.84
CA VAL A 132 -6.14 -0.22 1.95
C VAL A 132 -7.57 -0.56 2.38
N LEU A 133 -8.47 0.44 2.53
CA LEU A 133 -9.88 0.21 2.85
C LEU A 133 -10.58 -0.63 1.77
N GLU A 134 -10.30 -0.39 0.49
CA GLU A 134 -10.83 -1.21 -0.59
C GLU A 134 -10.36 -2.67 -0.47
N MET A 135 -9.07 -2.89 -0.20
CA MET A 135 -8.50 -4.23 0.00
C MET A 135 -9.10 -4.92 1.24
N MET A 136 -9.31 -4.20 2.35
CA MET A 136 -9.98 -4.72 3.53
C MET A 136 -11.43 -5.12 3.22
N ASN A 137 -12.15 -4.30 2.43
CA ASN A 137 -13.51 -4.62 2.00
C ASN A 137 -13.60 -5.87 1.12
N LYS A 138 -12.54 -6.17 0.36
CA LYS A 138 -12.41 -7.38 -0.47
C LYS A 138 -11.87 -8.59 0.31
N GLY A 139 -11.52 -8.43 1.59
CA GLY A 139 -10.93 -9.49 2.40
C GLY A 139 -9.46 -9.78 2.08
N LEU A 140 -8.78 -8.96 1.29
CA LEU A 140 -7.37 -9.12 0.90
C LEU A 140 -6.40 -8.60 1.97
N VAL A 141 -6.84 -7.68 2.81
CA VAL A 141 -6.10 -7.12 3.94
C VAL A 141 -6.91 -7.34 5.21
N ASP A 142 -6.26 -7.81 6.27
CA ASP A 142 -6.88 -8.09 7.55
C ASP A 142 -6.92 -6.86 8.45
N ILE A 143 -5.82 -6.13 8.47
CA ILE A 143 -5.58 -5.01 9.38
C ILE A 143 -5.08 -3.82 8.58
N GLY A 144 -5.64 -2.65 8.84
CA GLY A 144 -5.21 -1.38 8.24
C GLY A 144 -4.55 -0.46 9.25
N LEU A 145 -3.44 0.16 8.90
CA LEU A 145 -2.86 1.27 9.64
C LEU A 145 -3.13 2.56 8.85
N PHE A 146 -3.82 3.49 9.47
CA PHE A 146 -4.37 4.66 8.78
C PHE A 146 -4.01 5.95 9.49
N LEU A 147 -3.65 6.96 8.70
CA LEU A 147 -3.54 8.33 9.17
C LEU A 147 -4.94 8.96 9.29
N GLU A 148 -5.25 9.60 10.41
CA GLU A 148 -6.49 10.37 10.55
C GLU A 148 -6.39 11.70 9.74
N PRO A 149 -7.49 12.22 9.15
CA PRO A 149 -8.83 11.66 9.22
C PRO A 149 -9.06 10.50 8.25
N VAL A 150 -9.68 9.43 8.74
CA VAL A 150 -10.06 8.27 7.95
C VAL A 150 -11.49 7.83 8.30
N ASN A 151 -12.22 7.29 7.32
CA ASN A 151 -13.54 6.73 7.58
C ASN A 151 -13.40 5.38 8.31
N THR A 152 -13.79 5.35 9.57
CA THR A 152 -13.77 4.16 10.42
C THR A 152 -15.12 3.44 10.51
N GLN A 153 -16.08 3.78 9.67
CA GLN A 153 -17.39 3.13 9.69
C GLN A 153 -17.26 1.62 9.41
N GLY A 154 -17.78 0.81 10.32
CA GLY A 154 -17.70 -0.66 10.25
C GLY A 154 -16.35 -1.24 10.66
N LEU A 155 -15.46 -0.42 11.21
CA LEU A 155 -14.18 -0.83 11.77
C LEU A 155 -14.20 -0.72 13.29
N ASP A 156 -13.45 -1.59 13.94
CA ASP A 156 -12.91 -1.39 15.28
C ASP A 156 -11.47 -0.90 15.12
N TYR A 157 -11.01 -0.06 16.04
CA TYR A 157 -9.69 0.53 15.93
C TYR A 157 -9.09 0.95 17.26
N ILE A 158 -7.78 1.05 17.30
CA ILE A 158 -6.99 1.58 18.42
C ILE A 158 -6.11 2.71 17.86
N ARG A 159 -5.98 3.82 18.61
CA ARG A 159 -5.03 4.86 18.27
C ARG A 159 -3.62 4.44 18.66
N MET A 160 -2.71 4.64 17.73
CA MET A 160 -1.29 4.46 17.99
C MET A 160 -0.76 5.61 18.86
N PRO A 161 0.26 5.35 19.69
CA PRO A 161 0.77 6.39 20.60
C PRO A 161 1.52 7.52 19.87
N GLU A 162 2.03 7.27 18.67
CA GLU A 162 2.76 8.24 17.87
C GLU A 162 1.82 9.21 17.15
N ASN A 163 2.24 10.46 17.11
CA ASN A 163 1.65 11.48 16.24
C ASN A 163 2.68 11.89 15.19
N ASP A 164 2.26 11.93 13.95
CA ASP A 164 3.06 12.50 12.87
C ASP A 164 2.89 14.02 12.82
N HIS A 165 3.99 14.73 12.56
CA HIS A 165 3.97 16.16 12.29
C HIS A 165 3.97 16.41 10.78
N TRP A 166 3.28 17.43 10.37
CA TRP A 166 3.38 17.90 9.01
C TRP A 166 4.69 18.66 8.80
N VAL A 167 5.36 18.33 7.73
CA VAL A 167 6.69 18.83 7.38
C VAL A 167 6.75 19.27 5.93
N VAL A 168 7.71 20.14 5.64
CA VAL A 168 8.16 20.45 4.28
C VAL A 168 9.51 19.77 4.07
N THR A 169 9.63 19.04 2.95
CA THR A 169 10.89 18.39 2.57
C THR A 169 11.61 19.23 1.50
N MET A 170 12.91 19.39 1.64
CA MET A 170 13.76 20.19 0.76
C MET A 170 15.18 19.66 0.73
N ARG A 171 15.99 20.21 -0.16
CA ARG A 171 17.43 19.92 -0.19
C ARG A 171 18.15 20.59 1.00
N PRO A 172 19.29 20.03 1.46
CA PRO A 172 20.05 20.63 2.57
C PRO A 172 20.62 22.02 2.24
N ASP A 173 20.89 22.31 0.96
CA ASP A 173 21.41 23.58 0.48
C ASP A 173 20.33 24.63 0.18
N ASP A 174 19.07 24.33 0.47
CA ASP A 174 17.95 25.25 0.27
C ASP A 174 17.93 26.33 1.35
N PRO A 175 17.64 27.61 1.01
CA PRO A 175 17.52 28.68 2.01
C PRO A 175 16.51 28.40 3.14
N LEU A 176 15.43 27.69 2.84
CA LEU A 176 14.43 27.31 3.84
C LEU A 176 14.96 26.24 4.82
N ALA A 177 16.02 25.51 4.47
CA ALA A 177 16.62 24.51 5.34
C ALA A 177 17.34 25.14 6.56
N GLU A 178 17.71 26.41 6.50
CA GLU A 178 18.28 27.14 7.64
C GLU A 178 17.26 27.49 8.72
N LYS A 179 15.96 27.46 8.40
CA LYS A 179 14.89 27.77 9.35
C LYS A 179 14.63 26.59 10.30
N GLU A 180 14.23 26.88 11.52
CA GLU A 180 13.77 25.86 12.47
C GLU A 180 12.39 25.31 12.08
N VAL A 181 11.50 26.18 11.63
CA VAL A 181 10.12 25.87 11.23
C VAL A 181 9.75 26.62 9.95
N ILE A 182 8.78 26.08 9.23
CA ILE A 182 8.25 26.68 7.99
C ILE A 182 6.87 27.25 8.25
N THR A 183 6.69 28.52 7.92
CA THR A 183 5.40 29.20 8.00
C THR A 183 4.70 29.19 6.64
N LYS A 184 3.39 29.46 6.64
CA LYS A 184 2.64 29.57 5.39
C LYS A 184 3.21 30.62 4.43
N ASN A 185 3.75 31.73 4.96
CA ASN A 185 4.33 32.79 4.12
C ASN A 185 5.58 32.32 3.35
N ASP A 186 6.32 31.35 3.88
CA ASP A 186 7.47 30.76 3.21
C ASP A 186 7.11 29.90 2.00
N LEU A 187 5.82 29.51 1.92
CA LEU A 187 5.30 28.56 0.94
C LEU A 187 4.41 29.18 -0.14
N LEU A 188 4.10 30.47 -0.04
CA LEU A 188 3.17 31.13 -0.99
C LEU A 188 3.74 31.25 -2.40
N ASP A 189 5.04 31.49 -2.51
CA ASP A 189 5.71 31.83 -3.79
C ASP A 189 6.62 30.70 -4.31
N VAL A 190 6.53 29.50 -3.73
CA VAL A 190 7.35 28.35 -4.12
C VAL A 190 6.51 27.22 -4.74
N PRO A 191 7.07 26.40 -5.64
CA PRO A 191 6.36 25.28 -6.22
C PRO A 191 6.14 24.19 -5.16
N LEU A 192 4.90 23.84 -4.85
CA LEU A 192 4.52 22.87 -3.85
C LEU A 192 4.19 21.51 -4.48
N ILE A 193 4.49 20.45 -3.73
CA ILE A 193 4.02 19.09 -4.00
C ILE A 193 3.08 18.69 -2.88
N LEU A 194 1.79 18.55 -3.19
CA LEU A 194 0.76 18.27 -2.20
C LEU A 194 0.33 16.80 -2.22
N PRO A 195 -0.18 16.28 -1.09
CA PRO A 195 -0.86 14.99 -1.08
C PRO A 195 -2.07 15.00 -2.03
N GLU A 196 -2.26 13.91 -2.78
CA GLU A 196 -3.38 13.79 -3.73
C GLU A 196 -4.73 13.63 -3.01
N ARG A 197 -4.75 13.04 -1.82
CA ARG A 197 -5.96 12.68 -1.09
C ARG A 197 -6.72 13.91 -0.61
N MET A 198 -7.99 14.03 -1.03
CA MET A 198 -8.82 15.23 -0.75
C MET A 198 -9.02 15.54 0.73
N ASN A 199 -9.23 14.53 1.59
CA ASN A 199 -9.39 14.76 3.03
C ASN A 199 -8.11 15.36 3.64
N VAL A 200 -6.96 14.92 3.18
CA VAL A 200 -5.66 15.43 3.59
C VAL A 200 -5.43 16.84 3.05
N GLN A 201 -5.82 17.12 1.80
CA GLN A 201 -5.80 18.48 1.25
C GLN A 201 -6.71 19.43 2.04
N SER A 202 -7.82 18.94 2.57
CA SER A 202 -8.73 19.76 3.39
C SER A 202 -8.07 20.22 4.69
N GLU A 203 -7.23 19.40 5.32
CA GLU A 203 -6.43 19.81 6.50
C GLU A 203 -5.44 20.92 6.14
N LEU A 204 -4.72 20.75 5.02
CA LEU A 204 -3.81 21.77 4.51
C LEU A 204 -4.56 23.05 4.11
N ALA A 205 -5.73 22.92 3.47
CA ALA A 205 -6.57 24.05 3.12
C ALA A 205 -7.00 24.84 4.37
N ASN A 206 -7.34 24.15 5.46
CA ASN A 206 -7.65 24.80 6.73
C ASN A 206 -6.42 25.51 7.33
N TRP A 207 -5.24 24.88 7.24
CA TRP A 207 -3.98 25.45 7.75
C TRP A 207 -3.57 26.71 6.97
N PHE A 208 -3.62 26.68 5.63
CA PHE A 208 -3.34 27.85 4.78
C PHE A 208 -4.44 28.93 4.85
N GLY A 209 -5.68 28.50 5.12
CA GLY A 209 -6.86 29.38 5.13
C GLY A 209 -7.13 30.00 3.76
N LYS A 210 -7.40 31.31 3.72
CA LYS A 210 -7.71 32.04 2.48
C LYS A 210 -6.61 32.03 1.41
N ASP A 211 -5.39 31.64 1.78
CA ASP A 211 -4.24 31.65 0.89
C ASP A 211 -4.08 30.31 0.13
N PHE A 212 -4.82 29.26 0.51
CA PHE A 212 -4.73 27.94 -0.14
C PHE A 212 -4.97 28.00 -1.67
N GLY A 213 -5.94 28.79 -2.11
CA GLY A 213 -6.25 28.96 -3.54
C GLY A 213 -5.20 29.74 -4.35
N LYS A 214 -4.20 30.33 -3.68
CA LYS A 214 -3.09 31.07 -4.33
C LYS A 214 -1.82 30.25 -4.46
N LEU A 215 -1.79 29.05 -3.87
CA LEU A 215 -0.60 28.21 -3.87
C LEU A 215 -0.22 27.76 -5.29
N HIS A 216 1.06 27.78 -5.55
CA HIS A 216 1.63 27.21 -6.79
C HIS A 216 1.82 25.71 -6.60
N ILE A 217 0.81 24.89 -6.93
CA ILE A 217 0.87 23.43 -6.88
C ILE A 217 1.53 22.92 -8.16
N ALA A 218 2.79 22.47 -8.08
CA ALA A 218 3.52 21.92 -9.21
C ALA A 218 3.19 20.44 -9.46
N PHE A 219 3.02 19.67 -8.39
CA PHE A 219 2.71 18.23 -8.44
C PHE A 219 1.76 17.83 -7.31
N THR A 220 1.10 16.70 -7.50
CA THR A 220 0.47 15.94 -6.41
C THR A 220 1.11 14.56 -6.30
N SER A 221 1.15 14.00 -5.08
CA SER A 221 1.69 12.65 -4.84
C SER A 221 0.79 11.90 -3.87
N ASN A 222 0.59 10.61 -4.12
CA ASN A 222 -0.20 9.75 -3.25
C ASN A 222 0.58 9.26 -2.02
N LEU A 223 1.91 9.15 -2.12
CA LEU A 223 2.83 8.76 -1.04
C LEU A 223 4.05 9.68 -0.99
N GLY A 224 4.64 9.81 0.20
CA GLY A 224 5.71 10.79 0.45
C GLY A 224 7.05 10.44 -0.17
N THR A 225 7.40 9.16 -0.31
CA THR A 225 8.71 8.72 -0.82
C THR A 225 9.03 9.29 -2.19
N ASN A 226 8.12 9.18 -3.17
CA ASN A 226 8.36 9.73 -4.52
C ASN A 226 8.39 11.26 -4.52
N ALA A 227 7.60 11.91 -3.67
CA ALA A 227 7.64 13.35 -3.52
C ALA A 227 9.02 13.83 -3.00
N GLY A 228 9.63 13.07 -2.08
CA GLY A 228 11.00 13.32 -1.61
C GLY A 228 12.03 13.27 -2.73
N VAL A 229 11.90 12.34 -3.69
CA VAL A 229 12.77 12.31 -4.90
C VAL A 229 12.61 13.59 -5.72
N MET A 230 11.37 14.07 -5.90
CA MET A 230 11.12 15.32 -6.64
C MET A 230 11.77 16.52 -5.94
N ALA A 231 11.73 16.57 -4.60
CA ALA A 231 12.43 17.60 -3.82
C ALA A 231 13.94 17.56 -4.03
N LEU A 232 14.55 16.37 -4.02
CA LEU A 232 15.97 16.18 -4.25
C LEU A 232 16.43 16.78 -5.58
N TYR A 233 15.60 16.70 -6.63
CA TYR A 233 15.86 17.27 -7.93
C TYR A 233 15.38 18.72 -8.09
N GLY A 234 14.92 19.37 -7.01
CA GLY A 234 14.49 20.78 -7.02
C GLY A 234 13.20 21.05 -7.78
N LEU A 235 12.33 20.05 -7.94
CA LEU A 235 11.07 20.18 -8.69
C LEU A 235 9.94 20.78 -7.85
N GLY A 236 10.12 20.91 -6.53
CA GLY A 236 9.17 21.53 -5.63
C GLY A 236 9.37 21.09 -4.18
N TYR A 237 8.54 21.63 -3.32
CA TYR A 237 8.57 21.42 -1.88
C TYR A 237 7.42 20.50 -1.45
N PRO A 238 7.66 19.21 -1.18
CA PRO A 238 6.63 18.33 -0.65
C PRO A 238 6.17 18.77 0.72
N ILE A 239 4.86 18.88 0.88
CA ILE A 239 4.20 18.97 2.18
C ILE A 239 3.68 17.57 2.49
N SER A 240 4.25 16.92 3.48
CA SER A 240 3.93 15.55 3.88
C SER A 240 4.02 15.39 5.39
N ILE A 241 3.87 14.17 5.88
CA ILE A 241 4.08 13.84 7.28
C ILE A 241 5.53 13.39 7.51
N GLU A 242 6.04 13.59 8.72
CA GLU A 242 7.43 13.32 9.11
C GLU A 242 7.83 11.86 8.83
N GLY A 243 6.97 10.90 9.13
CA GLY A 243 7.23 9.48 8.90
C GLY A 243 7.37 9.07 7.42
N ALA A 244 6.77 9.84 6.50
CA ALA A 244 6.82 9.52 5.06
C ALA A 244 8.22 9.67 4.43
N ALA A 245 9.13 10.38 5.06
CA ALA A 245 10.49 10.55 4.58
C ALA A 245 11.53 10.33 5.70
N GLY A 246 11.13 9.76 6.83
CA GLY A 246 11.98 9.58 8.01
C GLY A 246 13.20 8.67 7.78
N TYR A 247 13.17 7.84 6.74
CA TYR A 247 14.27 6.94 6.37
C TYR A 247 15.22 7.51 5.31
N TRP A 248 14.97 8.73 4.82
CA TRP A 248 15.89 9.39 3.91
C TRP A 248 17.13 9.89 4.66
N ARG A 249 18.26 9.83 3.98
CA ARG A 249 19.51 10.37 4.51
C ARG A 249 19.42 11.90 4.57
N ASN A 250 19.79 12.48 5.71
CA ASN A 250 19.76 13.94 5.95
C ASN A 250 20.73 14.73 5.04
N ASP A 251 21.70 14.05 4.41
CA ASP A 251 22.57 14.66 3.41
C ASP A 251 21.93 14.76 2.01
N LEU A 252 20.79 14.10 1.79
CA LEU A 252 20.04 14.16 0.54
C LEU A 252 18.86 15.13 0.64
N VAL A 253 18.09 15.02 1.71
CA VAL A 253 16.94 15.88 1.98
C VAL A 253 16.83 16.18 3.47
N VAL A 254 16.27 17.34 3.80
CA VAL A 254 15.94 17.74 5.17
C VAL A 254 14.45 18.04 5.29
N GLN A 255 13.93 17.82 6.48
CA GLN A 255 12.53 18.08 6.81
C GLN A 255 12.43 19.19 7.84
N LYS A 256 11.50 20.11 7.65
CA LYS A 256 11.19 21.19 8.59
C LYS A 256 9.71 21.17 8.91
N ARG A 257 9.37 21.26 10.19
CA ARG A 257 7.97 21.26 10.66
C ARG A 257 7.24 22.53 10.27
N LEU A 258 5.96 22.40 10.01
CA LEU A 258 5.07 23.54 9.79
C LEU A 258 4.82 24.31 11.09
N PHE A 259 4.68 25.64 10.98
CA PHE A 259 4.27 26.50 12.08
C PHE A 259 3.16 27.48 11.60
N PRO A 260 2.01 27.57 12.28
CA PRO A 260 1.61 26.81 13.48
C PRO A 260 1.65 25.30 13.25
N GLU A 261 1.99 24.57 14.32
CA GLU A 261 2.17 23.13 14.25
C GLU A 261 0.89 22.43 13.76
N LEU A 262 1.04 21.52 12.80
CA LEU A 262 -0.01 20.65 12.32
C LEU A 262 0.40 19.19 12.60
N LYS A 263 -0.46 18.50 13.35
CA LYS A 263 -0.25 17.09 13.76
C LYS A 263 -1.39 16.23 13.26
N THR A 264 -1.09 14.96 13.10
CA THR A 264 -2.08 13.95 12.80
C THR A 264 -1.77 12.66 13.56
N SER A 265 -2.81 11.94 13.99
CA SER A 265 -2.69 10.66 14.68
C SER A 265 -2.88 9.51 13.70
N THR A 266 -2.41 8.33 14.12
CA THR A 266 -2.55 7.09 13.35
C THR A 266 -3.43 6.12 14.13
N VAL A 267 -4.28 5.38 13.42
CA VAL A 267 -5.09 4.29 13.97
C VAL A 267 -4.72 2.98 13.31
N ILE A 268 -4.65 1.89 14.10
CA ILE A 268 -4.66 0.52 13.61
C ILE A 268 -6.10 0.00 13.71
N ALA A 269 -6.64 -0.55 12.62
CA ALA A 269 -8.05 -0.88 12.50
C ALA A 269 -8.29 -2.20 11.78
N TRP A 270 -9.42 -2.85 12.09
CA TRP A 270 -9.87 -4.10 11.48
C TRP A 270 -11.40 -4.07 11.31
N ARG A 271 -11.93 -4.94 10.47
CA ARG A 271 -13.37 -4.98 10.22
C ARG A 271 -14.12 -5.58 11.41
N ARG A 272 -15.20 -4.93 11.81
CA ARG A 272 -16.07 -5.39 12.88
C ARG A 272 -16.94 -6.56 12.40
N ASN A 273 -17.19 -7.49 13.33
CA ASN A 273 -18.18 -8.56 13.14
C ASN A 273 -17.91 -9.48 11.93
N ILE A 274 -16.66 -9.69 11.56
CA ILE A 274 -16.29 -10.73 10.60
C ILE A 274 -15.43 -11.79 11.31
N PRO A 275 -15.53 -13.05 10.92
CA PRO A 275 -14.60 -14.06 11.42
C PRO A 275 -13.20 -13.80 10.83
N TYR A 276 -12.20 -14.00 11.65
CA TYR A 276 -10.78 -13.95 11.27
C TYR A 276 -10.13 -15.31 11.52
N SER A 277 -9.01 -15.58 10.85
CA SER A 277 -8.17 -16.73 11.20
C SER A 277 -7.69 -16.63 12.65
N PRO A 278 -7.36 -17.76 13.31
CA PRO A 278 -6.80 -17.76 14.66
C PRO A 278 -5.58 -16.84 14.80
N ALA A 279 -4.68 -16.81 13.80
CA ALA A 279 -3.53 -15.93 13.79
C ALA A 279 -3.91 -14.44 13.82
N VAL A 280 -4.89 -14.04 13.01
CA VAL A 280 -5.36 -12.64 12.96
C VAL A 280 -6.15 -12.31 14.23
N SER A 281 -7.06 -13.19 14.68
CA SER A 281 -7.85 -12.99 15.90
C SER A 281 -6.95 -12.79 17.12
N ARG A 282 -5.94 -13.64 17.25
CA ARG A 282 -4.97 -13.55 18.35
C ARG A 282 -4.11 -12.29 18.26
N PHE A 283 -3.74 -11.88 17.04
CA PHE A 283 -3.01 -10.64 16.85
C PHE A 283 -3.84 -9.42 17.28
N ILE A 284 -5.13 -9.38 16.93
CA ILE A 284 -6.06 -8.32 17.35
C ILE A 284 -6.22 -8.30 18.88
N GLU A 285 -6.29 -9.46 19.53
CA GLU A 285 -6.35 -9.56 21.00
C GLU A 285 -5.09 -8.97 21.67
N GLU A 286 -3.91 -9.12 21.05
CA GLU A 286 -2.66 -8.59 21.60
C GLU A 286 -2.45 -7.08 21.28
N LEU A 287 -3.27 -6.49 20.43
CA LEU A 287 -3.30 -5.04 20.21
C LEU A 287 -4.06 -4.31 21.33
N ASN A 288 -5.02 -4.98 22.00
CA ASN A 288 -5.82 -4.43 23.09
C ASN A 288 -5.12 -4.60 24.43
#